data_14d4aa064af941d11578e71459ad34a9
#
_entry.id   14d4aa064af941d11578e71459ad34a9
#
_cell.length_a   1.000
_cell.length_b   1.000
_cell.length_c   1.000
_cell.angle_alpha   90.00
_cell.angle_beta   90.00
_cell.angle_gamma   90.00
#
_symmetry.space_group_name_H-M   'P 1'
#
loop_
_entity.id
_entity.type
_entity.pdbx_description
1 polymer ?
#
loop_
_entity_poly.entity_id
_entity_poly.type
_entity_poly.pdbx_seq_one_letter_code
_entity_poly.pdbx_strand_id
1 'polypeptide(L)'
;MRKITPAPRLASILPRFFRVPVSLVVLVAFVQVAMNTEFADSQVIDVPKESSSVANGKNTAADTEKSPTQTGKDQVALGGSGVRCPEKLPGYRQATYDRIAWLVTHNAMSNRVEGWWFPNQTYGITRQLEDGVRGLMLDVHMIDGEAFLLHGSSIFGKVPLETCLAEIKAFMQQHSDVILTLILECYAPATKVRESLEKAGLLSMMHHQDSADAWPKVNDMIKEDKRLVVLTDAGGGEWRGYHDVWEFCQETHYSVKQVADFTYKRNRGNQANSLFILNHFLTRPVAGKVLAARANDSSVLQPRIEGCQSATMRFPNFVVVDFYECGDTLASLADFNQKWIGKQKQKSQHSRHESASALEK
;
A
#
# COMPACT_ATOMS: atom_id res chain seq x y z
N MET A 1 16.03 -49.00 49.43
CA MET A 1 14.92 -48.03 49.24
C MET A 1 15.11 -47.32 47.92
N ARG A 2 14.41 -47.73 46.87
CA ARG A 2 14.43 -47.12 45.54
C ARG A 2 13.30 -46.11 45.46
N LYS A 3 13.62 -44.84 45.16
CA LYS A 3 12.61 -43.78 44.94
C LYS A 3 11.96 -43.98 43.57
N ILE A 4 10.66 -44.12 43.55
CA ILE A 4 9.82 -44.17 42.35
C ILE A 4 9.45 -42.77 41.99
N THR A 5 9.84 -42.32 40.80
CA THR A 5 9.43 -41.04 40.17
C THR A 5 8.08 -41.26 39.45
N PRO A 6 7.10 -40.38 39.60
CA PRO A 6 5.83 -40.50 38.87
C PRO A 6 5.96 -40.03 37.42
N ALA A 7 5.26 -40.73 36.52
CA ALA A 7 5.15 -40.43 35.09
C ALA A 7 4.39 -39.13 34.80
N PRO A 8 4.65 -38.46 33.71
CA PRO A 8 3.96 -37.23 33.33
C PRO A 8 2.54 -37.56 32.83
N ARG A 9 1.58 -36.75 33.28
CA ARG A 9 0.18 -36.82 32.85
C ARG A 9 0.08 -36.33 31.40
N LEU A 10 -0.47 -37.13 30.50
CA LEU A 10 -0.96 -36.73 29.19
C LEU A 10 -2.10 -35.72 29.37
N ALA A 11 -1.88 -34.48 28.97
CA ALA A 11 -2.93 -33.49 28.79
C ALA A 11 -3.63 -33.78 27.46
N SER A 12 -4.91 -34.14 27.52
CA SER A 12 -5.78 -34.31 26.37
C SER A 12 -5.96 -32.99 25.60
N ILE A 13 -5.46 -32.97 24.39
CA ILE A 13 -5.70 -31.87 23.43
C ILE A 13 -7.05 -32.15 22.77
N LEU A 14 -8.11 -31.50 23.24
CA LEU A 14 -9.38 -31.40 22.54
C LEU A 14 -9.31 -30.22 21.58
N PRO A 15 -9.71 -30.35 20.30
CA PRO A 15 -9.76 -29.23 19.37
C PRO A 15 -10.82 -28.22 19.83
N ARG A 16 -10.41 -26.99 20.07
CA ARG A 16 -11.32 -25.85 20.28
C ARG A 16 -12.06 -25.58 18.97
N PHE A 17 -13.29 -26.00 18.86
CA PHE A 17 -14.21 -25.54 17.84
C PHE A 17 -14.37 -24.02 17.97
N PHE A 18 -13.98 -23.25 16.95
CA PHE A 18 -14.25 -21.84 16.80
C PHE A 18 -15.77 -21.64 16.76
N ARG A 19 -16.36 -21.23 17.88
CA ARG A 19 -17.67 -20.61 17.89
C ARG A 19 -17.47 -19.17 17.41
N VAL A 20 -17.81 -18.87 16.15
CA VAL A 20 -17.95 -17.50 15.66
C VAL A 20 -18.99 -16.83 16.59
N PRO A 21 -18.63 -15.76 17.32
CA PRO A 21 -19.58 -15.12 18.21
C PRO A 21 -20.72 -14.55 17.36
N VAL A 22 -21.96 -14.77 17.77
CA VAL A 22 -23.18 -14.25 17.11
C VAL A 22 -23.12 -12.73 16.93
N SER A 23 -22.38 -12.02 17.79
CA SER A 23 -22.07 -10.59 17.66
C SER A 23 -21.32 -10.22 16.37
N LEU A 24 -20.51 -11.10 15.77
CA LEU A 24 -19.79 -10.81 14.52
C LEU A 24 -20.74 -10.89 13.31
N VAL A 25 -21.67 -11.84 13.31
CA VAL A 25 -22.69 -11.97 12.24
C VAL A 25 -23.65 -10.78 12.25
N VAL A 26 -24.05 -10.32 13.45
CA VAL A 26 -24.89 -9.13 13.62
C VAL A 26 -24.15 -7.86 13.20
N LEU A 27 -22.84 -7.75 13.51
CA LEU A 27 -22.02 -6.61 13.09
C LEU A 27 -21.89 -6.53 11.56
N VAL A 28 -21.69 -7.67 10.87
CA VAL A 28 -21.63 -7.74 9.41
C VAL A 28 -22.96 -7.33 8.78
N ALA A 29 -24.10 -7.75 9.33
CA ALA A 29 -25.42 -7.35 8.85
C ALA A 29 -25.70 -5.83 9.04
N PHE A 30 -25.29 -5.26 10.18
CA PHE A 30 -25.43 -3.80 10.42
C PHE A 30 -24.54 -2.96 9.52
N VAL A 31 -23.31 -3.41 9.24
CA VAL A 31 -22.40 -2.72 8.33
C VAL A 31 -22.92 -2.76 6.89
N GLN A 32 -23.52 -3.87 6.46
CA GLN A 32 -24.12 -4.00 5.14
C GLN A 32 -25.33 -3.05 4.96
N VAL A 33 -26.16 -2.86 5.99
CA VAL A 33 -27.29 -1.91 5.98
C VAL A 33 -26.76 -0.47 5.94
N ALA A 34 -25.74 -0.13 6.71
CA ALA A 34 -25.15 1.21 6.71
C ALA A 34 -24.50 1.57 5.36
N MET A 35 -23.86 0.61 4.68
CA MET A 35 -23.27 0.84 3.35
C MET A 35 -24.34 1.02 2.26
N ASN A 36 -25.48 0.32 2.36
CA ASN A 36 -26.59 0.48 1.41
C ASN A 36 -27.32 1.82 1.59
N THR A 37 -27.34 2.39 2.79
CA THR A 37 -27.93 3.73 3.03
C THR A 37 -27.02 4.85 2.53
N GLU A 38 -25.70 4.73 2.60
CA GLU A 38 -24.77 5.71 2.00
C GLU A 38 -24.83 5.71 0.45
N PHE A 39 -25.17 4.58 -0.17
CA PHE A 39 -25.37 4.49 -1.63
C PHE A 39 -26.68 5.16 -2.10
N ALA A 40 -27.70 5.22 -1.25
CA ALA A 40 -28.96 5.89 -1.57
C ALA A 40 -28.86 7.42 -1.52
N ASP A 41 -28.06 7.96 -0.59
CA ASP A 41 -27.89 9.41 -0.43
C ASP A 41 -26.94 10.05 -1.47
N SER A 42 -26.11 9.27 -2.17
CA SER A 42 -25.21 9.79 -3.22
C SER A 42 -25.87 9.96 -4.60
N GLN A 43 -27.14 9.59 -4.77
CA GLN A 43 -27.87 9.68 -6.03
C GLN A 43 -28.74 10.96 -6.18
N VAL A 44 -28.81 11.83 -5.17
CA VAL A 44 -29.58 13.07 -5.26
C VAL A 44 -28.63 14.25 -5.46
N ILE A 45 -28.22 14.48 -6.70
CA ILE A 45 -27.72 15.78 -7.15
C ILE A 45 -28.88 16.46 -7.89
N ASP A 46 -29.46 17.47 -7.28
CA ASP A 46 -30.46 18.35 -7.87
C ASP A 46 -29.88 19.06 -9.10
N VAL A 47 -30.46 18.76 -10.27
CA VAL A 47 -30.23 19.52 -11.51
C VAL A 47 -31.27 20.65 -11.56
N PRO A 48 -30.87 21.91 -11.75
CA PRO A 48 -31.82 23.02 -11.90
C PRO A 48 -32.67 22.84 -13.17
N LYS A 49 -33.97 22.94 -13.05
CA LYS A 49 -34.93 22.99 -14.16
C LYS A 49 -34.78 24.31 -14.89
N GLU A 50 -34.30 24.32 -16.11
CA GLU A 50 -34.60 25.37 -17.07
C GLU A 50 -35.80 24.99 -17.93
N SER A 51 -36.75 25.94 -17.99
CA SER A 51 -37.98 25.89 -18.76
C SER A 51 -37.73 26.42 -20.18
N SER A 52 -38.17 25.72 -21.22
CA SER A 52 -38.90 26.32 -22.38
C SER A 52 -39.35 25.29 -23.40
N SER A 53 -40.63 25.21 -23.58
CA SER A 53 -41.51 25.35 -24.76
C SER A 53 -41.26 24.46 -26.00
N VAL A 54 -42.23 23.60 -26.15
CA VAL A 54 -43.09 23.23 -27.31
C VAL A 54 -42.50 23.31 -28.74
N ALA A 55 -42.47 22.17 -29.42
CA ALA A 55 -43.04 22.01 -30.77
C ALA A 55 -43.26 20.54 -31.15
N ASN A 56 -44.44 20.29 -31.68
CA ASN A 56 -44.96 19.03 -32.21
C ASN A 56 -44.25 18.53 -33.46
N GLY A 57 -44.19 17.21 -33.63
CA GLY A 57 -43.84 16.55 -34.91
C GLY A 57 -44.01 15.03 -34.83
N LYS A 58 -45.13 14.55 -35.34
CA LYS A 58 -45.45 13.12 -35.60
C LYS A 58 -44.50 12.52 -36.66
N ASN A 59 -44.04 11.24 -36.49
CA ASN A 59 -44.36 10.10 -37.35
C ASN A 59 -43.46 8.88 -36.98
N THR A 60 -44.15 7.82 -36.67
CA THR A 60 -44.23 6.44 -37.17
C THR A 60 -42.99 5.67 -37.61
N ALA A 61 -43.01 4.40 -37.13
CA ALA A 61 -42.64 3.11 -37.68
C ALA A 61 -41.26 2.53 -37.30
N ALA A 62 -41.35 1.52 -36.47
CA ALA A 62 -40.97 0.11 -36.64
C ALA A 62 -39.51 -0.24 -36.96
N ASP A 63 -38.97 -1.05 -36.13
CA ASP A 63 -38.34 -2.35 -36.29
C ASP A 63 -36.89 -2.53 -35.82
N THR A 64 -36.77 -3.66 -35.17
CA THR A 64 -35.64 -4.58 -34.99
C THR A 64 -34.65 -4.33 -33.88
N GLU A 65 -34.79 -5.21 -32.86
CA GLU A 65 -33.79 -5.62 -31.87
C GLU A 65 -32.40 -5.90 -32.48
N LYS A 66 -31.40 -5.30 -31.94
CA LYS A 66 -30.04 -5.85 -31.83
C LYS A 66 -29.42 -5.39 -30.52
N SER A 67 -29.19 -6.37 -29.66
CA SER A 67 -28.37 -6.28 -28.46
C SER A 67 -27.00 -5.70 -28.79
N PRO A 68 -26.51 -4.65 -28.10
CA PRO A 68 -25.12 -4.26 -28.23
C PRO A 68 -24.29 -4.92 -27.11
N THR A 69 -23.31 -5.70 -27.55
CA THR A 69 -22.16 -6.13 -26.77
C THR A 69 -21.50 -4.91 -26.17
N GLN A 70 -21.62 -4.73 -24.86
CA GLN A 70 -20.91 -3.67 -24.12
C GLN A 70 -19.44 -4.09 -23.92
N THR A 71 -18.57 -3.66 -24.82
CA THR A 71 -17.16 -3.43 -24.52
C THR A 71 -17.04 -1.99 -24.02
N GLY A 72 -17.36 -1.78 -22.76
CA GLY A 72 -17.17 -0.50 -22.08
C GLY A 72 -15.70 -0.33 -21.70
N LYS A 73 -14.97 0.44 -22.48
CA LYS A 73 -13.72 1.06 -22.07
C LYS A 73 -14.08 2.24 -21.16
N ASP A 74 -14.24 2.00 -19.89
CA ASP A 74 -14.21 3.07 -18.88
C ASP A 74 -12.76 3.49 -18.64
N GLN A 75 -12.20 4.19 -19.62
CA GLN A 75 -11.05 5.07 -19.39
C GLN A 75 -11.60 6.32 -18.72
N VAL A 76 -11.65 6.32 -17.38
CA VAL A 76 -11.65 7.57 -16.65
C VAL A 76 -10.31 8.22 -16.93
N ALA A 77 -10.31 9.23 -17.81
CA ALA A 77 -9.16 10.07 -18.06
C ALA A 77 -8.81 10.78 -16.74
N LEU A 78 -7.75 10.32 -16.07
CA LEU A 78 -7.11 11.07 -15.00
C LEU A 78 -6.56 12.34 -15.63
N GLY A 79 -7.32 13.43 -15.55
CA GLY A 79 -6.93 14.74 -16.07
C GLY A 79 -5.69 15.26 -15.35
N GLY A 80 -4.64 15.51 -16.11
CA GLY A 80 -3.42 16.14 -15.63
C GLY A 80 -2.18 15.43 -16.15
N SER A 81 -1.59 15.94 -17.23
CA SER A 81 -0.31 15.49 -17.77
C SER A 81 0.83 15.86 -16.82
N GLY A 82 1.20 14.96 -15.91
CA GLY A 82 2.36 15.10 -15.04
C GLY A 82 2.93 13.75 -14.72
N VAL A 83 4.23 13.65 -14.80
CA VAL A 83 5.01 12.48 -14.38
C VAL A 83 4.72 12.20 -12.90
N ARG A 84 3.99 11.13 -12.61
CA ARG A 84 3.55 10.80 -11.24
C ARG A 84 4.34 9.64 -10.63
N CYS A 85 5.07 8.89 -11.44
CA CYS A 85 5.89 7.77 -11.00
C CYS A 85 7.26 8.26 -10.53
N PRO A 86 7.77 7.80 -9.37
CA PRO A 86 9.06 8.24 -8.83
C PRO A 86 10.23 8.10 -9.82
N GLU A 87 10.26 7.03 -10.60
CA GLU A 87 11.32 6.74 -11.60
C GLU A 87 11.40 7.75 -12.74
N LYS A 88 10.37 8.55 -12.96
CA LYS A 88 10.35 9.64 -13.95
C LYS A 88 10.89 10.96 -13.40
N LEU A 89 11.10 11.07 -12.09
CA LEU A 89 11.53 12.30 -11.45
C LEU A 89 13.03 12.57 -11.72
N PRO A 90 13.40 13.82 -12.06
CA PRO A 90 14.79 14.21 -12.22
C PRO A 90 15.59 13.99 -10.92
N GLY A 91 16.59 13.12 -10.95
CA GLY A 91 17.43 12.80 -9.79
C GLY A 91 17.00 11.58 -9.00
N TYR A 92 15.94 10.89 -9.40
CA TYR A 92 15.51 9.65 -8.79
C TYR A 92 16.66 8.63 -8.61
N ARG A 93 17.40 8.35 -9.67
CA ARG A 93 18.52 7.39 -9.64
C ARG A 93 19.68 7.79 -8.73
N GLN A 94 19.84 9.08 -8.43
CA GLN A 94 20.90 9.60 -7.55
C GLN A 94 20.49 9.65 -6.08
N ALA A 95 19.19 9.62 -5.80
CA ALA A 95 18.69 9.56 -4.44
C ALA A 95 18.98 8.18 -3.82
N THR A 96 19.19 8.15 -2.51
CA THR A 96 19.22 6.88 -1.77
C THR A 96 17.80 6.40 -1.51
N TYR A 97 17.62 5.10 -1.37
CA TYR A 97 16.31 4.48 -1.17
C TYR A 97 15.51 5.12 -0.01
N ASP A 98 16.19 5.42 1.09
CA ASP A 98 15.64 6.05 2.30
C ASP A 98 15.34 7.56 2.14
N ARG A 99 15.54 8.14 0.95
CA ARG A 99 15.29 9.54 0.64
C ARG A 99 14.26 9.75 -0.47
N ILE A 100 13.42 8.76 -0.66
CA ILE A 100 12.25 8.82 -1.54
C ILE A 100 11.01 8.48 -0.70
N ALA A 101 9.95 9.28 -0.86
CA ALA A 101 8.64 8.97 -0.31
C ALA A 101 7.91 8.06 -1.29
N TRP A 102 7.71 6.81 -0.89
CA TRP A 102 7.06 5.78 -1.67
C TRP A 102 5.56 5.77 -1.38
N LEU A 103 4.73 5.78 -2.40
CA LEU A 103 3.30 5.52 -2.24
C LEU A 103 3.11 4.03 -1.95
N VAL A 104 2.43 3.74 -0.84
CA VAL A 104 2.16 2.38 -0.37
C VAL A 104 0.65 2.18 -0.26
N THR A 105 0.13 1.09 -0.78
CA THR A 105 -1.26 0.71 -0.62
C THR A 105 -1.44 -0.20 0.60
N HIS A 106 -2.32 0.23 1.52
CA HIS A 106 -2.75 -0.56 2.66
C HIS A 106 -3.63 -1.72 2.19
N ASN A 107 -3.37 -2.94 2.67
CA ASN A 107 -4.08 -4.15 2.26
C ASN A 107 -4.23 -4.24 0.74
N ALA A 108 -3.12 -4.12 0.02
CA ALA A 108 -3.07 -3.97 -1.44
C ALA A 108 -3.85 -5.05 -2.21
N MET A 109 -3.89 -6.28 -1.67
CA MET A 109 -4.62 -7.42 -2.24
C MET A 109 -6.13 -7.25 -2.12
N SER A 110 -6.63 -6.55 -1.10
CA SER A 110 -8.06 -6.39 -0.84
C SER A 110 -8.65 -5.32 -1.74
N ASN A 111 -9.16 -5.71 -2.91
CA ASN A 111 -9.63 -4.76 -3.91
C ASN A 111 -11.02 -5.06 -4.46
N ARG A 112 -11.70 -3.99 -4.91
CA ARG A 112 -13.09 -4.06 -5.37
C ARG A 112 -13.24 -4.80 -6.69
N VAL A 113 -12.29 -4.64 -7.61
CA VAL A 113 -12.38 -5.21 -8.98
C VAL A 113 -12.36 -6.74 -8.92
N GLU A 114 -11.62 -7.32 -7.99
CA GLU A 114 -11.55 -8.76 -7.76
C GLU A 114 -12.63 -9.29 -6.81
N GLY A 115 -13.61 -8.44 -6.44
CA GLY A 115 -14.79 -8.84 -5.69
C GLY A 115 -14.60 -9.03 -4.19
N TRP A 116 -13.57 -8.42 -3.59
CA TRP A 116 -13.37 -8.47 -2.14
C TRP A 116 -14.47 -7.73 -1.40
N TRP A 117 -14.88 -8.25 -0.26
CA TRP A 117 -15.79 -7.59 0.67
C TRP A 117 -15.01 -6.61 1.55
N PHE A 118 -15.54 -5.40 1.75
CA PHE A 118 -14.88 -4.32 2.50
C PHE A 118 -13.46 -4.02 2.01
N PRO A 119 -13.28 -3.79 0.69
CA PRO A 119 -11.95 -3.63 0.11
C PRO A 119 -11.27 -2.35 0.59
N ASN A 120 -9.93 -2.38 0.64
CA ASN A 120 -9.09 -1.21 0.92
C ASN A 120 -8.65 -0.48 -0.36
N GLN A 121 -8.75 -1.12 -1.52
CA GLN A 121 -8.36 -0.58 -2.81
C GLN A 121 -9.47 -0.79 -3.85
N THR A 122 -9.46 -0.01 -4.93
CA THR A 122 -10.37 -0.26 -6.06
C THR A 122 -9.80 -1.29 -7.01
N TYR A 123 -8.52 -1.19 -7.34
CA TYR A 123 -7.86 -1.92 -8.40
C TYR A 123 -6.93 -3.00 -7.88
N GLY A 124 -6.75 -4.08 -8.66
CA GLY A 124 -5.81 -5.16 -8.39
C GLY A 124 -4.35 -4.71 -8.46
N ILE A 125 -3.45 -5.59 -8.05
CA ILE A 125 -2.01 -5.31 -7.87
C ILE A 125 -1.37 -4.76 -9.13
N THR A 126 -1.57 -5.41 -10.28
CA THR A 126 -0.99 -4.98 -11.56
C THR A 126 -1.33 -3.52 -11.86
N ARG A 127 -2.61 -3.13 -11.72
CA ARG A 127 -3.04 -1.76 -11.98
C ARG A 127 -2.49 -0.76 -10.97
N GLN A 128 -2.39 -1.10 -9.69
CA GLN A 128 -1.77 -0.26 -8.67
C GLN A 128 -0.32 0.08 -9.04
N LEU A 129 0.44 -0.93 -9.49
CA LEU A 129 1.84 -0.78 -9.90
C LEU A 129 1.98 0.07 -11.17
N GLU A 130 1.12 -0.14 -12.17
CA GLU A 130 1.07 0.66 -13.41
C GLU A 130 0.75 2.13 -13.13
N ASP A 131 -0.11 2.41 -12.18
CA ASP A 131 -0.48 3.78 -11.78
C ASP A 131 0.61 4.50 -10.95
N GLY A 132 1.65 3.79 -10.48
CA GLY A 132 2.78 4.41 -9.76
C GLY A 132 2.89 4.06 -8.27
N VAL A 133 2.09 3.14 -7.75
CA VAL A 133 2.30 2.55 -6.41
C VAL A 133 3.62 1.78 -6.41
N ARG A 134 4.44 1.96 -5.37
CA ARG A 134 5.76 1.33 -5.25
C ARG A 134 5.97 0.60 -3.92
N GLY A 135 4.93 0.55 -3.10
CA GLY A 135 4.89 -0.28 -1.91
C GLY A 135 3.54 -0.96 -1.77
N LEU A 136 3.54 -2.22 -1.32
CA LEU A 136 2.34 -3.02 -1.12
C LEU A 136 2.35 -3.58 0.30
N MET A 137 1.34 -3.25 1.12
CA MET A 137 1.10 -3.94 2.38
C MET A 137 0.21 -5.15 2.12
N LEU A 138 0.65 -6.32 2.57
CA LEU A 138 0.05 -7.62 2.28
C LEU A 138 -0.06 -8.45 3.56
N ASP A 139 -1.25 -8.99 3.85
CA ASP A 139 -1.47 -9.88 4.99
C ASP A 139 -1.35 -11.33 4.54
N VAL A 140 -0.31 -12.03 5.01
CA VAL A 140 0.03 -13.40 4.60
C VAL A 140 -0.45 -14.40 5.64
N HIS A 141 -1.31 -15.32 5.25
CA HIS A 141 -1.87 -16.35 6.12
C HIS A 141 -1.66 -17.75 5.55
N MET A 142 -1.80 -18.78 6.43
CA MET A 142 -1.79 -20.18 6.02
C MET A 142 -3.22 -20.73 5.92
N ILE A 143 -3.57 -21.35 4.79
CA ILE A 143 -4.80 -22.10 4.60
C ILE A 143 -4.41 -23.46 4.00
N ASP A 144 -4.78 -24.54 4.65
CA ASP A 144 -4.53 -25.92 4.20
C ASP A 144 -3.08 -26.20 3.79
N GLY A 145 -2.12 -25.59 4.48
CA GLY A 145 -0.68 -25.75 4.22
C GLY A 145 -0.08 -24.84 3.13
N GLU A 146 -0.90 -24.02 2.49
CA GLU A 146 -0.48 -23.07 1.45
C GLU A 146 -0.59 -21.62 1.95
N ALA A 147 0.26 -20.73 1.39
CA ALA A 147 0.25 -19.31 1.73
C ALA A 147 -0.78 -18.55 0.89
N PHE A 148 -1.63 -17.78 1.57
CA PHE A 148 -2.66 -16.93 0.97
C PHE A 148 -2.53 -15.50 1.48
N LEU A 149 -2.97 -14.56 0.67
CA LEU A 149 -3.27 -13.20 1.08
C LEU A 149 -4.75 -13.11 1.44
N LEU A 150 -5.05 -12.59 2.63
CA LEU A 150 -6.41 -12.30 3.08
C LEU A 150 -6.38 -11.24 4.17
N HIS A 151 -7.47 -10.48 4.30
CA HIS A 151 -7.64 -9.50 5.35
C HIS A 151 -8.81 -9.87 6.28
N GLY A 152 -8.52 -10.10 7.55
CA GLY A 152 -9.48 -10.49 8.60
C GLY A 152 -10.02 -11.90 8.44
N SER A 153 -10.82 -12.20 7.41
CA SER A 153 -11.41 -13.54 7.18
C SER A 153 -11.38 -13.92 5.71
N SER A 154 -11.11 -15.20 5.43
CA SER A 154 -11.11 -15.73 4.06
C SER A 154 -12.46 -15.63 3.34
N ILE A 155 -13.56 -15.42 4.08
CA ILE A 155 -14.89 -15.20 3.49
C ILE A 155 -15.03 -13.82 2.85
N PHE A 156 -14.19 -12.86 3.22
CA PHE A 156 -14.18 -11.52 2.64
C PHE A 156 -13.36 -11.40 1.36
N GLY A 157 -12.56 -12.39 1.08
CA GLY A 157 -11.69 -12.51 -0.08
C GLY A 157 -10.38 -13.17 0.32
N LYS A 158 -9.80 -13.89 -0.62
CA LYS A 158 -8.46 -14.48 -0.52
C LYS A 158 -7.88 -14.73 -1.90
N VAL A 159 -6.57 -14.66 -2.00
CA VAL A 159 -5.82 -14.99 -3.21
C VAL A 159 -4.55 -15.74 -2.82
N PRO A 160 -4.09 -16.77 -3.55
CA PRO A 160 -2.81 -17.40 -3.28
C PRO A 160 -1.68 -16.38 -3.33
N LEU A 161 -0.75 -16.42 -2.36
CA LEU A 161 0.42 -15.54 -2.35
C LEU A 161 1.20 -15.63 -3.67
N GLU A 162 1.35 -16.83 -4.22
CA GLU A 162 2.06 -17.08 -5.48
C GLU A 162 1.44 -16.33 -6.68
N THR A 163 0.11 -16.18 -6.72
CA THR A 163 -0.59 -15.41 -7.76
C THR A 163 -0.18 -13.94 -7.73
N CYS A 164 -0.23 -13.32 -6.56
CA CYS A 164 0.20 -11.93 -6.38
C CYS A 164 1.68 -11.74 -6.71
N LEU A 165 2.55 -12.65 -6.25
CA LEU A 165 3.98 -12.59 -6.53
C LEU A 165 4.31 -12.77 -8.02
N ALA A 166 3.52 -13.56 -8.76
CA ALA A 166 3.66 -13.70 -10.21
C ALA A 166 3.31 -12.39 -10.94
N GLU A 167 2.26 -11.68 -10.53
CA GLU A 167 1.93 -10.35 -11.06
C GLU A 167 3.06 -9.35 -10.81
N ILE A 168 3.59 -9.31 -9.57
CA ILE A 168 4.71 -8.46 -9.20
C ILE A 168 5.94 -8.79 -10.06
N LYS A 169 6.26 -10.07 -10.26
CA LYS A 169 7.37 -10.50 -11.11
C LYS A 169 7.20 -10.02 -12.54
N ALA A 170 6.02 -10.23 -13.13
CA ALA A 170 5.71 -9.81 -14.49
C ALA A 170 5.88 -8.30 -14.67
N PHE A 171 5.39 -7.51 -13.73
CA PHE A 171 5.57 -6.07 -13.71
C PHE A 171 7.04 -5.66 -13.62
N MET A 172 7.80 -6.23 -12.69
CA MET A 172 9.22 -5.91 -12.50
C MET A 172 10.09 -6.30 -13.67
N GLN A 173 9.72 -7.32 -14.45
CA GLN A 173 10.38 -7.70 -15.70
C GLN A 173 10.17 -6.68 -16.82
N GLN A 174 8.99 -6.07 -16.88
CA GLN A 174 8.65 -5.04 -17.87
C GLN A 174 9.21 -3.67 -17.51
N HIS A 175 9.46 -3.42 -16.23
CA HIS A 175 9.90 -2.13 -15.67
C HIS A 175 11.23 -2.28 -14.93
N SER A 176 12.34 -2.24 -15.67
CA SER A 176 13.70 -2.51 -15.15
C SER A 176 14.26 -1.40 -14.24
N ASP A 177 13.63 -0.23 -14.18
CA ASP A 177 14.04 0.93 -13.38
C ASP A 177 13.20 1.15 -12.12
N VAL A 178 12.27 0.25 -11.82
CA VAL A 178 11.39 0.33 -10.67
C VAL A 178 11.99 -0.38 -9.46
N ILE A 179 11.90 0.27 -8.30
CA ILE A 179 12.11 -0.34 -6.98
C ILE A 179 10.74 -0.61 -6.37
N LEU A 180 10.53 -1.81 -5.84
CA LEU A 180 9.31 -2.19 -5.12
C LEU A 180 9.62 -2.56 -3.67
N THR A 181 8.67 -2.28 -2.80
CA THR A 181 8.69 -2.69 -1.39
C THR A 181 7.46 -3.51 -1.06
N LEU A 182 7.65 -4.69 -0.46
CA LEU A 182 6.59 -5.45 0.18
C LEU A 182 6.71 -5.26 1.69
N ILE A 183 5.61 -4.91 2.34
CA ILE A 183 5.49 -4.84 3.80
C ILE A 183 4.47 -5.89 4.19
N LEU A 184 4.95 -6.96 4.84
CA LEU A 184 4.14 -8.13 5.15
C LEU A 184 3.67 -8.09 6.61
N GLU A 185 2.35 -8.16 6.81
CA GLU A 185 1.76 -8.61 8.05
C GLU A 185 1.65 -10.14 7.95
N CYS A 186 2.55 -10.85 8.65
CA CYS A 186 2.83 -12.24 8.31
C CYS A 186 2.41 -13.21 9.41
N TYR A 187 1.45 -14.06 9.09
CA TYR A 187 0.98 -15.18 9.93
C TYR A 187 1.43 -16.55 9.37
N ALA A 188 2.33 -16.54 8.38
CA ALA A 188 2.91 -17.73 7.79
C ALA A 188 4.36 -17.91 8.25
N PRO A 189 4.89 -19.15 8.31
CA PRO A 189 6.31 -19.39 8.53
C PRO A 189 7.16 -18.69 7.45
N ALA A 190 8.29 -18.10 7.83
CA ALA A 190 9.22 -17.43 6.93
C ALA A 190 9.70 -18.33 5.78
N THR A 191 9.82 -19.65 6.04
CA THR A 191 10.15 -20.67 5.03
C THR A 191 9.09 -20.74 3.92
N LYS A 192 7.81 -20.60 4.25
CA LYS A 192 6.71 -20.62 3.25
C LYS A 192 6.69 -19.37 2.40
N VAL A 193 6.96 -18.21 2.99
CA VAL A 193 7.14 -16.96 2.23
C VAL A 193 8.32 -17.08 1.28
N ARG A 194 9.43 -17.66 1.74
CA ARG A 194 10.61 -17.90 0.90
C ARG A 194 10.30 -18.83 -0.27
N GLU A 195 9.64 -19.97 -0.02
CA GLU A 195 9.23 -20.91 -1.05
C GLU A 195 8.37 -20.23 -2.14
N SER A 196 7.41 -19.38 -1.75
CA SER A 196 6.56 -18.65 -2.68
C SER A 196 7.35 -17.62 -3.51
N LEU A 197 8.29 -16.87 -2.89
CA LEU A 197 9.19 -15.94 -3.59
C LEU A 197 10.13 -16.66 -4.55
N GLU A 198 10.61 -17.84 -4.18
CA GLU A 198 11.47 -18.68 -5.03
C GLU A 198 10.71 -19.19 -6.26
N LYS A 199 9.53 -19.74 -6.08
CA LYS A 199 8.65 -20.18 -7.17
C LYS A 199 8.30 -19.04 -8.13
N ALA A 200 8.07 -17.84 -7.62
CA ALA A 200 7.85 -16.65 -8.43
C ALA A 200 9.14 -16.13 -9.12
N GLY A 201 10.32 -16.64 -8.78
CA GLY A 201 11.61 -16.19 -9.31
C GLY A 201 12.00 -14.79 -8.84
N LEU A 202 11.54 -14.38 -7.65
CA LEU A 202 11.79 -13.05 -7.08
C LEU A 202 13.02 -13.00 -6.15
N LEU A 203 13.50 -14.12 -5.62
CA LEU A 203 14.63 -14.16 -4.68
C LEU A 203 15.90 -13.48 -5.24
N SER A 204 16.17 -13.65 -6.54
CA SER A 204 17.34 -13.04 -7.17
C SER A 204 17.28 -11.50 -7.21
N MET A 205 16.06 -10.93 -7.18
CA MET A 205 15.81 -9.49 -7.23
C MET A 205 15.74 -8.85 -5.84
N MET A 206 15.76 -9.64 -4.78
CA MET A 206 15.67 -9.12 -3.43
C MET A 206 16.93 -8.36 -3.03
N HIS A 207 16.69 -7.16 -2.46
CA HIS A 207 17.73 -6.38 -1.81
C HIS A 207 17.98 -6.92 -0.40
N HIS A 208 19.25 -6.90 0.01
CA HIS A 208 19.64 -7.13 1.39
C HIS A 208 20.26 -5.86 1.97
N GLN A 209 19.79 -5.48 3.15
CA GLN A 209 20.25 -4.32 3.90
C GLN A 209 20.62 -4.73 5.32
N ASP A 210 21.78 -4.33 5.79
CA ASP A 210 22.14 -4.39 7.20
C ASP A 210 21.64 -3.09 7.87
N SER A 211 21.05 -3.20 9.06
CA SER A 211 20.43 -2.04 9.73
C SER A 211 21.43 -0.93 10.13
N ALA A 212 22.70 -1.28 10.28
CA ALA A 212 23.78 -0.35 10.56
C ALA A 212 24.30 0.39 9.33
N ASP A 213 23.99 -0.10 8.12
CA ASP A 213 24.52 0.43 6.88
C ASP A 213 23.66 1.53 6.29
N ALA A 214 24.27 2.44 5.54
CA ALA A 214 23.54 3.44 4.76
C ALA A 214 22.79 2.77 3.60
N TRP A 215 21.56 3.22 3.35
CA TRP A 215 20.80 2.75 2.21
C TRP A 215 21.47 3.12 0.88
N PRO A 216 21.51 2.21 -0.09
CA PRO A 216 22.14 2.45 -1.38
C PRO A 216 21.38 3.47 -2.20
N LYS A 217 22.05 4.00 -3.23
CA LYS A 217 21.38 4.76 -4.26
C LYS A 217 20.49 3.86 -5.09
N VAL A 218 19.35 4.40 -5.50
CA VAL A 218 18.42 3.69 -6.40
C VAL A 218 19.13 3.17 -7.66
N ASN A 219 20.06 3.96 -8.23
CA ASN A 219 20.82 3.53 -9.39
C ASN A 219 21.67 2.27 -9.15
N ASP A 220 22.19 2.09 -7.95
CA ASP A 220 23.02 0.95 -7.62
C ASP A 220 22.14 -0.30 -7.43
N MET A 221 20.98 -0.16 -6.77
CA MET A 221 19.97 -1.22 -6.68
C MET A 221 19.49 -1.69 -8.08
N ILE A 222 19.28 -0.74 -9.01
CA ILE A 222 18.86 -1.04 -10.39
C ILE A 222 19.97 -1.77 -11.15
N LYS A 223 21.23 -1.33 -11.06
CA LYS A 223 22.37 -1.95 -11.75
C LYS A 223 22.62 -3.39 -11.30
N GLU A 224 22.41 -3.66 -10.03
CA GLU A 224 22.60 -4.98 -9.43
C GLU A 224 21.36 -5.87 -9.56
N ASP A 225 20.27 -5.35 -10.13
CA ASP A 225 18.93 -5.97 -10.16
C ASP A 225 18.43 -6.36 -8.76
N LYS A 226 18.82 -5.60 -7.71
CA LYS A 226 18.38 -5.77 -6.33
C LYS A 226 17.27 -4.76 -6.01
N ARG A 227 16.12 -4.94 -6.67
CA ARG A 227 15.05 -3.95 -6.78
C ARG A 227 13.80 -4.28 -5.94
N LEU A 228 13.80 -5.40 -5.22
CA LEU A 228 12.71 -5.81 -4.34
C LEU A 228 13.17 -5.75 -2.89
N VAL A 229 12.58 -4.85 -2.11
CA VAL A 229 12.77 -4.77 -0.65
C VAL A 229 11.60 -5.50 0.01
N VAL A 230 11.89 -6.45 0.92
CA VAL A 230 10.85 -7.18 1.66
C VAL A 230 11.05 -6.94 3.15
N LEU A 231 10.02 -6.37 3.77
CA LEU A 231 9.91 -6.10 5.19
C LEU A 231 8.77 -6.95 5.75
N THR A 232 8.92 -7.50 6.95
CA THR A 232 7.91 -8.33 7.60
C THR A 232 7.83 -8.03 9.08
N ASP A 233 6.65 -8.19 9.68
CA ASP A 233 6.46 -8.04 11.13
C ASP A 233 6.69 -9.34 11.92
N ALA A 234 6.88 -10.47 11.22
CA ALA A 234 7.19 -11.75 11.84
C ALA A 234 8.21 -12.56 11.02
N GLY A 235 9.14 -13.24 11.68
CA GLY A 235 10.16 -14.08 11.05
C GLY A 235 11.25 -13.30 10.30
N GLY A 236 11.33 -11.98 10.47
CA GLY A 236 12.37 -11.16 9.88
C GLY A 236 13.76 -11.58 10.34
N GLY A 237 14.74 -11.58 9.42
CA GLY A 237 16.11 -12.01 9.70
C GLY A 237 16.35 -13.52 9.60
N GLU A 238 15.32 -14.37 9.47
CA GLU A 238 15.51 -15.83 9.33
C GLU A 238 16.30 -16.21 8.07
N TRP A 239 16.26 -15.37 7.03
CA TRP A 239 17.07 -15.55 5.83
C TRP A 239 17.38 -14.21 5.16
N ARG A 240 18.43 -14.18 4.37
CA ARG A 240 19.00 -12.96 3.81
C ARG A 240 18.02 -12.25 2.87
N GLY A 241 17.73 -10.96 3.14
CA GLY A 241 16.80 -10.12 2.37
C GLY A 241 15.36 -10.15 2.88
N TYR A 242 15.06 -10.90 3.93
CA TYR A 242 13.79 -10.92 4.63
C TYR A 242 13.94 -10.14 5.94
N HIS A 243 13.61 -8.85 5.91
CA HIS A 243 13.97 -7.93 6.97
C HIS A 243 12.86 -7.78 8.00
N ASP A 244 13.22 -7.72 9.28
CA ASP A 244 12.27 -7.33 10.33
C ASP A 244 11.90 -5.85 10.16
N VAL A 245 10.61 -5.56 9.94
CA VAL A 245 10.13 -4.19 9.73
C VAL A 245 10.44 -3.29 10.92
N TRP A 246 10.47 -3.84 12.15
CA TRP A 246 10.71 -3.05 13.36
C TRP A 246 12.19 -2.81 13.67
N GLU A 247 13.08 -3.48 12.95
CA GLU A 247 14.51 -3.15 12.94
C GLU A 247 14.80 -1.93 12.05
N PHE A 248 14.06 -1.78 10.95
CA PHE A 248 14.29 -0.72 9.95
C PHE A 248 13.31 0.44 10.05
N CYS A 249 12.07 0.20 10.43
CA CYS A 249 11.00 1.18 10.39
C CYS A 249 10.53 1.59 11.79
N GLN A 250 10.04 2.82 11.87
CA GLN A 250 9.08 3.25 12.88
C GLN A 250 7.80 3.70 12.17
N GLU A 251 6.66 3.67 12.86
CA GLU A 251 5.39 4.04 12.25
C GLU A 251 4.54 4.97 13.11
N THR A 252 3.60 5.70 12.47
CA THR A 252 2.47 6.35 13.13
C THR A 252 1.35 5.34 13.41
N HIS A 253 0.38 5.74 14.24
CA HIS A 253 -0.77 4.88 14.53
C HIS A 253 -1.58 4.58 13.27
N TYR A 254 -2.01 3.33 13.11
CA TYR A 254 -2.76 2.82 11.96
C TYR A 254 -4.29 2.81 12.16
N SER A 255 -4.79 2.93 13.40
CA SER A 255 -6.24 2.93 13.69
C SER A 255 -6.72 4.34 13.95
N VAL A 256 -6.96 5.11 12.88
CA VAL A 256 -7.40 6.51 12.93
C VAL A 256 -8.79 6.62 12.32
N LYS A 257 -9.69 7.37 12.98
CA LYS A 257 -11.12 7.43 12.59
C LYS A 257 -11.50 8.70 11.85
N GLN A 258 -10.75 9.78 12.02
CA GLN A 258 -11.02 11.06 11.38
C GLN A 258 -9.71 11.83 11.15
N VAL A 259 -9.71 12.73 10.17
CA VAL A 259 -8.53 13.51 9.76
C VAL A 259 -7.90 14.27 10.94
N ALA A 260 -8.74 14.81 11.83
CA ALA A 260 -8.26 15.56 13.01
C ALA A 260 -7.44 14.71 14.01
N ASP A 261 -7.57 13.39 13.96
CA ASP A 261 -6.87 12.46 14.84
C ASP A 261 -5.49 12.05 14.29
N PHE A 262 -5.14 12.48 13.08
CA PHE A 262 -3.82 12.21 12.53
C PHE A 262 -2.74 12.87 13.35
N THR A 263 -1.78 12.06 13.83
CA THR A 263 -0.61 12.53 14.59
C THR A 263 0.68 11.96 14.02
N TYR A 264 1.82 12.52 14.45
CA TYR A 264 3.14 11.97 14.15
C TYR A 264 3.69 11.14 15.31
N LYS A 265 2.88 10.91 16.35
CA LYS A 265 3.28 10.08 17.49
C LYS A 265 3.63 8.68 17.01
N ARG A 266 4.82 8.22 17.42
CA ARG A 266 5.28 6.87 17.13
C ARG A 266 4.37 5.84 17.80
N ASN A 267 3.96 4.83 17.05
CA ASN A 267 3.20 3.67 17.52
C ASN A 267 4.12 2.47 17.76
N ARG A 268 4.82 2.01 16.72
CA ARG A 268 5.75 0.87 16.77
C ARG A 268 7.12 1.25 16.19
N GLY A 269 8.10 0.35 16.37
CA GLY A 269 9.47 0.52 15.90
C GLY A 269 10.32 1.42 16.81
N ASN A 270 11.64 1.48 16.58
CA ASN A 270 12.57 2.27 17.35
C ASN A 270 12.73 3.66 16.74
N GLN A 271 12.91 4.69 17.58
CA GLN A 271 13.15 6.06 17.13
C GLN A 271 14.43 6.21 16.29
N ALA A 272 15.42 5.33 16.48
CA ALA A 272 16.67 5.34 15.73
C ALA A 272 16.55 4.76 14.31
N ASN A 273 15.48 4.03 14.02
CA ASN A 273 15.30 3.33 12.74
C ASN A 273 15.37 4.29 11.55
N SER A 274 15.95 3.82 10.44
CA SER A 274 16.27 4.62 9.26
C SER A 274 15.04 4.99 8.42
N LEU A 275 13.98 4.17 8.47
CA LEU A 275 12.77 4.33 7.67
C LEU A 275 11.56 4.71 8.53
N PHE A 276 10.56 5.34 7.89
CA PHE A 276 9.35 5.79 8.55
C PHE A 276 8.11 5.45 7.73
N ILE A 277 7.17 4.75 8.37
CA ILE A 277 5.84 4.44 7.84
C ILE A 277 4.86 5.50 8.35
N LEU A 278 4.39 6.34 7.44
CA LEU A 278 3.34 7.32 7.70
C LEU A 278 2.00 6.71 7.31
N ASN A 279 1.32 6.09 8.27
CA ASN A 279 -0.03 5.58 8.07
C ASN A 279 -0.98 6.76 7.85
N HIS A 280 -1.60 6.81 6.66
CA HIS A 280 -2.43 7.90 6.21
C HIS A 280 -3.75 7.39 5.62
N PHE A 281 -4.49 6.67 6.42
CA PHE A 281 -5.81 6.14 6.08
C PHE A 281 -6.76 6.20 7.27
N LEU A 282 -8.06 6.12 7.00
CA LEU A 282 -9.11 6.21 8.01
C LEU A 282 -9.94 4.92 8.03
N THR A 283 -10.19 4.40 9.22
CA THR A 283 -11.00 3.19 9.43
C THR A 283 -12.19 3.49 10.31
N ARG A 284 -13.43 3.53 9.71
CA ARG A 284 -14.65 3.84 10.46
C ARG A 284 -15.92 3.30 9.81
N PRO A 285 -16.46 2.15 10.20
CA PRO A 285 -15.81 1.05 10.93
C PRO A 285 -14.83 0.27 10.06
N VAL A 286 -14.88 0.45 8.74
CA VAL A 286 -14.03 -0.15 7.71
C VAL A 286 -13.50 0.94 6.76
N ALA A 287 -12.54 0.59 5.92
CA ALA A 287 -12.07 1.45 4.84
C ALA A 287 -13.22 1.83 3.89
N GLY A 288 -13.14 3.01 3.29
CA GLY A 288 -14.15 3.45 2.34
C GLY A 288 -13.68 4.62 1.46
N LYS A 289 -14.16 4.67 0.21
CA LYS A 289 -13.75 5.69 -0.77
C LYS A 289 -13.99 7.13 -0.30
N VAL A 290 -15.11 7.38 0.39
CA VAL A 290 -15.43 8.72 0.92
C VAL A 290 -14.42 9.14 1.99
N LEU A 291 -14.03 8.20 2.87
CA LEU A 291 -13.01 8.44 3.89
C LEU A 291 -11.63 8.66 3.25
N ALA A 292 -11.29 7.82 2.26
CA ALA A 292 -10.05 7.94 1.52
C ALA A 292 -9.97 9.25 0.74
N ALA A 293 -11.03 9.66 0.04
CA ALA A 293 -11.06 10.94 -0.68
C ALA A 293 -10.82 12.14 0.25
N ARG A 294 -11.33 12.09 1.49
CA ARG A 294 -11.07 13.14 2.50
C ARG A 294 -9.64 13.12 3.04
N ALA A 295 -9.11 11.93 3.31
CA ALA A 295 -7.74 11.80 3.81
C ALA A 295 -6.71 12.16 2.73
N ASN A 296 -6.92 11.67 1.51
CA ASN A 296 -6.01 11.79 0.38
C ASN A 296 -6.11 13.13 -0.37
N ASP A 297 -7.03 14.01 0.03
CA ASP A 297 -7.09 15.38 -0.48
C ASP A 297 -5.76 16.10 -0.24
N SER A 298 -5.28 16.83 -1.25
CA SER A 298 -3.97 17.50 -1.18
C SER A 298 -3.85 18.48 -0.02
N SER A 299 -4.96 19.11 0.40
CA SER A 299 -4.99 20.03 1.55
C SER A 299 -4.75 19.32 2.90
N VAL A 300 -4.94 17.99 2.97
CA VAL A 300 -4.68 17.15 4.16
C VAL A 300 -3.36 16.40 4.02
N LEU A 301 -3.17 15.73 2.88
CA LEU A 301 -2.04 14.83 2.66
C LEU A 301 -0.71 15.59 2.55
N GLN A 302 -0.65 16.66 1.76
CA GLN A 302 0.60 17.37 1.50
C GLN A 302 1.18 18.01 2.76
N PRO A 303 0.43 18.79 3.58
CA PRO A 303 0.94 19.29 4.85
C PRO A 303 1.40 18.18 5.80
N ARG A 304 0.72 17.01 5.78
CA ARG A 304 1.10 15.88 6.62
C ARG A 304 2.42 15.25 6.18
N ILE A 305 2.67 15.07 4.88
CA ILE A 305 3.95 14.57 4.38
C ILE A 305 5.07 15.58 4.68
N GLU A 306 4.86 16.86 4.36
CA GLU A 306 5.84 17.93 4.57
C GLU A 306 6.15 18.15 6.06
N GLY A 307 5.14 18.08 6.92
CA GLY A 307 5.28 18.25 8.36
C GLY A 307 5.92 17.06 9.08
N CYS A 308 5.94 15.87 8.47
CA CYS A 308 6.48 14.68 9.10
C CYS A 308 7.92 14.85 9.55
N GLN A 309 8.79 15.36 8.68
CA GLN A 309 10.20 15.54 8.99
C GLN A 309 10.42 16.58 10.11
N SER A 310 9.66 17.67 10.10
CA SER A 310 9.77 18.70 11.14
C SER A 310 9.31 18.19 12.50
N ALA A 311 8.24 17.37 12.52
CA ALA A 311 7.65 16.85 13.75
C ALA A 311 8.41 15.66 14.34
N THR A 312 9.04 14.82 13.48
CA THR A 312 9.64 13.55 13.91
C THR A 312 11.15 13.49 13.74
N MET A 313 11.75 14.45 13.02
CA MET A 313 13.12 14.41 12.52
C MET A 313 13.39 13.23 11.58
N ARG A 314 12.34 12.66 10.97
CA ARG A 314 12.38 11.50 10.07
C ARG A 314 11.76 11.83 8.73
N PHE A 315 12.33 11.24 7.69
CA PHE A 315 11.80 11.32 6.33
C PHE A 315 10.59 10.37 6.18
N PRO A 316 9.46 10.79 5.57
CA PRO A 316 8.28 9.93 5.36
C PRO A 316 8.53 8.96 4.20
N ASN A 317 9.17 7.82 4.48
CA ASN A 317 9.56 6.87 3.43
C ASN A 317 8.37 6.14 2.81
N PHE A 318 7.43 5.69 3.65
CA PHE A 318 6.26 4.95 3.20
C PHE A 318 5.01 5.71 3.58
N VAL A 319 4.35 6.30 2.59
CA VAL A 319 3.06 6.98 2.78
C VAL A 319 1.97 5.99 2.42
N VAL A 320 1.31 5.47 3.46
CA VAL A 320 0.37 4.35 3.35
C VAL A 320 -1.05 4.86 3.27
N VAL A 321 -1.79 4.46 2.23
CA VAL A 321 -3.14 4.94 1.94
C VAL A 321 -4.11 3.83 1.60
N ASP A 322 -5.39 4.05 1.86
CA ASP A 322 -6.50 3.33 1.26
C ASP A 322 -6.94 4.03 -0.03
N PHE A 323 -7.48 3.29 -1.00
CA PHE A 323 -8.02 3.80 -2.26
C PHE A 323 -7.14 4.89 -2.87
N TYR A 324 -5.92 4.50 -3.21
CA TYR A 324 -4.85 5.41 -3.67
C TYR A 324 -5.27 6.32 -4.84
N GLU A 325 -6.24 5.91 -5.63
CA GLU A 325 -6.78 6.66 -6.76
C GLU A 325 -7.75 7.79 -6.35
N CYS A 326 -8.19 7.80 -5.09
CA CYS A 326 -9.04 8.85 -4.55
C CYS A 326 -8.19 10.00 -4.03
N GLY A 327 -8.56 11.23 -4.36
CA GLY A 327 -7.79 12.43 -4.00
C GLY A 327 -6.51 12.59 -4.83
N ASP A 328 -5.46 13.15 -4.22
CA ASP A 328 -4.26 13.63 -4.92
C ASP A 328 -2.97 12.88 -4.54
N THR A 329 -3.07 11.61 -4.15
CA THR A 329 -1.94 10.86 -3.57
C THR A 329 -0.69 10.85 -4.44
N LEU A 330 -0.84 10.45 -5.72
CA LEU A 330 0.27 10.36 -6.68
C LEU A 330 0.88 11.73 -6.97
N ALA A 331 0.06 12.77 -7.14
CA ALA A 331 0.53 14.12 -7.39
C ALA A 331 1.26 14.69 -6.17
N SER A 332 0.67 14.56 -4.98
CA SER A 332 1.26 15.06 -3.72
C SER A 332 2.63 14.43 -3.43
N LEU A 333 2.78 13.12 -3.65
CA LEU A 333 4.06 12.45 -3.45
C LEU A 333 5.08 12.82 -4.54
N ALA A 334 4.66 12.95 -5.79
CA ALA A 334 5.55 13.39 -6.87
C ALA A 334 6.10 14.81 -6.60
N ASP A 335 5.24 15.72 -6.20
CA ASP A 335 5.63 17.11 -5.84
C ASP A 335 6.57 17.15 -4.65
N PHE A 336 6.27 16.37 -3.59
CA PHE A 336 7.13 16.26 -2.42
C PHE A 336 8.52 15.74 -2.79
N ASN A 337 8.59 14.62 -3.53
CA ASN A 337 9.84 14.01 -3.96
C ASN A 337 10.65 14.95 -4.86
N GLN A 338 10.01 15.64 -5.80
CA GLN A 338 10.67 16.60 -6.68
C GLN A 338 11.30 17.76 -5.90
N LYS A 339 10.56 18.35 -4.96
CA LYS A 339 11.05 19.42 -4.07
C LYS A 339 12.23 18.91 -3.22
N TRP A 340 12.14 17.71 -2.69
CA TRP A 340 13.17 17.12 -1.83
C TRP A 340 14.46 16.82 -2.59
N ILE A 341 14.38 16.11 -3.72
CA ILE A 341 15.52 15.76 -4.56
C ILE A 341 16.20 17.03 -5.09
N GLY A 342 15.42 18.06 -5.45
CA GLY A 342 15.94 19.36 -5.86
C GLY A 342 16.79 20.04 -4.77
N LYS A 343 16.31 20.05 -3.52
CA LYS A 343 17.05 20.61 -2.36
C LYS A 343 18.37 19.88 -2.10
N GLN A 344 18.39 18.55 -2.27
CA GLN A 344 19.62 17.76 -2.08
C GLN A 344 20.70 18.10 -3.12
N LYS A 345 20.31 18.31 -4.38
CA LYS A 345 21.24 18.74 -5.43
C LYS A 345 21.89 20.10 -5.12
N GLN A 346 21.11 21.06 -4.66
CA GLN A 346 21.62 22.40 -4.31
C GLN A 346 22.63 22.33 -3.15
N LYS A 347 22.34 21.56 -2.11
CA LYS A 347 23.26 21.36 -0.97
C LYS A 347 24.58 20.73 -1.41
N SER A 348 24.53 19.69 -2.26
CA SER A 348 25.73 19.01 -2.74
C SER A 348 26.58 19.87 -3.68
N GLN A 349 25.98 20.77 -4.44
CA GLN A 349 26.70 21.75 -5.28
C GLN A 349 27.38 22.83 -4.43
N HIS A 350 26.68 23.33 -3.41
CA HIS A 350 27.22 24.35 -2.50
C HIS A 350 28.43 23.82 -1.71
N SER A 351 28.34 22.61 -1.15
CA SER A 351 29.46 22.01 -0.42
C SER A 351 30.66 21.69 -1.31
N ARG A 352 30.47 21.36 -2.60
CA ARG A 352 31.57 21.20 -3.56
C ARG A 352 32.26 22.52 -3.88
N HIS A 353 31.49 23.61 -4.02
CA HIS A 353 32.05 24.96 -4.24
C HIS A 353 32.86 25.45 -3.06
N GLU A 354 32.37 25.24 -1.85
CA GLU A 354 33.11 25.58 -0.62
C GLU A 354 34.40 24.79 -0.49
N SER A 355 34.36 23.46 -0.78
CA SER A 355 35.56 22.61 -0.74
C SER A 355 36.58 22.98 -1.81
N ALA A 356 36.16 23.34 -3.02
CA ALA A 356 37.07 23.81 -4.08
C ALA A 356 37.71 25.16 -3.73
N SER A 357 36.94 26.10 -3.20
CA SER A 357 37.45 27.41 -2.76
C SER A 357 38.37 27.34 -1.53
N ALA A 358 38.26 26.29 -0.72
CA ALA A 358 39.17 26.05 0.42
C ALA A 358 40.52 25.43 -0.02
N LEU A 359 40.59 24.76 -1.16
CA LEU A 359 41.82 24.18 -1.72
C LEU A 359 42.63 25.16 -2.55
N GLU A 360 42.04 26.31 -2.94
CA GLU A 360 42.71 27.40 -3.70
C GLU A 360 43.31 28.49 -2.77
N LYS A 361 43.10 28.36 -1.44
CA LYS A 361 43.71 29.23 -0.42
C LYS A 361 44.79 28.49 0.35
#